data_cc395e3b98e0adb8605b49535a3e6964
#
_entry.id   cc395e3b98e0adb8605b49535a3e6964
#
_cell.length_a   1.000
_cell.length_b   1.000
_cell.length_c   1.000
_cell.angle_alpha   90.00
_cell.angle_beta   90.00
_cell.angle_gamma   90.00
#
_symmetry.space_group_name_H-M   'P 1'
#
loop_
_entity.id
_entity.type
_entity.pdbx_description
1 polymer ?
#
loop_
_entity_poly.entity_id
_entity_poly.type
_entity_poly.pdbx_seq_one_letter_code
_entity_poly.pdbx_strand_id
1 'polypeptide(L)'
;PQAVNALGGFKVQGKSLESAKALIEDALAVQEAGAFALVLECVPAALAEKISSMLDIPTIGIGAGPGCDGQVLVYQDMLGVYKDFTPKFVRKFANVGEVMTEGIKAYIDAVADGSFPEEKHCFKISEEVIEKLY
;
A
#
# COMPACT_ATOMS: atom_id res chain seq x y z
N PRO A 1 -10.04 3.42 -4.31
CA PRO A 1 -10.71 4.71 -4.11
C PRO A 1 -12.12 4.54 -3.52
N GLN A 2 -12.55 5.46 -2.69
CA GLN A 2 -13.89 5.42 -2.07
C GLN A 2 -15.01 5.54 -3.12
N ALA A 3 -14.74 6.23 -4.21
CA ALA A 3 -15.66 6.39 -5.34
C ALA A 3 -15.64 5.23 -6.35
N VAL A 4 -15.10 4.06 -5.99
CA VAL A 4 -14.90 2.93 -6.91
C VAL A 4 -16.16 2.52 -7.67
N ASN A 5 -17.33 2.58 -7.03
CA ASN A 5 -18.62 2.26 -7.67
C ASN A 5 -19.02 3.30 -8.72
N ALA A 6 -18.82 4.59 -8.42
CA ALA A 6 -19.08 5.69 -9.37
C ALA A 6 -18.11 5.64 -10.56
N LEU A 7 -16.88 5.19 -10.36
CA LEU A 7 -15.87 4.99 -11.41
C LEU A 7 -16.08 3.70 -12.22
N GLY A 8 -17.08 2.90 -11.90
CA GLY A 8 -17.38 1.64 -12.60
C GLY A 8 -16.41 0.51 -12.26
N GLY A 9 -15.85 0.49 -11.06
CA GLY A 9 -14.89 -0.50 -10.57
C GLY A 9 -13.43 -0.05 -10.69
N PHE A 10 -12.50 -0.96 -10.41
CA PHE A 10 -11.05 -0.73 -10.54
C PHE A 10 -10.64 -0.76 -12.01
N LYS A 11 -10.66 0.40 -12.66
CA LYS A 11 -10.35 0.57 -14.08
C LYS A 11 -9.34 1.69 -14.30
N VAL A 12 -8.52 1.53 -15.35
CA VAL A 12 -7.68 2.63 -15.86
C VAL A 12 -8.58 3.74 -16.39
N GLN A 13 -8.42 4.95 -15.84
CA GLN A 13 -9.21 6.13 -16.17
C GLN A 13 -8.62 6.87 -17.40
N GLY A 14 -9.40 7.76 -18.04
CA GLY A 14 -8.87 8.65 -19.07
C GLY A 14 -8.49 7.99 -20.40
N LYS A 15 -9.10 6.87 -20.78
CA LYS A 15 -8.81 6.16 -22.03
C LYS A 15 -9.51 6.72 -23.27
N SER A 16 -10.57 7.47 -23.12
CA SER A 16 -11.24 8.17 -24.23
C SER A 16 -10.88 9.66 -24.20
N LEU A 17 -11.07 10.34 -25.34
CA LEU A 17 -10.83 11.79 -25.42
C LEU A 17 -11.67 12.56 -24.40
N GLU A 18 -12.93 12.18 -24.22
CA GLU A 18 -13.86 12.80 -23.28
C GLU A 18 -13.38 12.62 -21.84
N SER A 19 -13.09 11.37 -21.44
CA SER A 19 -12.61 11.07 -20.07
C SER A 19 -11.22 11.64 -19.80
N ALA A 20 -10.36 11.77 -20.80
CA ALA A 20 -9.06 12.40 -20.64
C ALA A 20 -9.19 13.92 -20.42
N LYS A 21 -10.10 14.59 -21.15
CA LYS A 21 -10.40 16.02 -20.94
C LYS A 21 -10.98 16.26 -19.54
N ALA A 22 -11.95 15.45 -19.13
CA ALA A 22 -12.53 15.55 -17.78
C ALA A 22 -11.46 15.41 -16.67
N LEU A 23 -10.52 14.46 -16.81
CA LEU A 23 -9.42 14.31 -15.85
C LEU A 23 -8.48 15.52 -15.81
N ILE A 24 -8.22 16.17 -16.94
CA ILE A 24 -7.43 17.41 -16.98
C ILE A 24 -8.19 18.53 -16.28
N GLU A 25 -9.48 18.69 -16.55
CA GLU A 25 -10.34 19.69 -15.90
C GLU A 25 -10.42 19.49 -14.39
N ASP A 26 -10.59 18.24 -13.94
CA ASP A 26 -10.59 17.87 -12.53
C ASP A 26 -9.25 18.18 -11.85
N ALA A 27 -8.13 17.89 -12.51
CA ALA A 27 -6.78 18.17 -11.97
C ALA A 27 -6.54 19.67 -11.79
N LEU A 28 -6.95 20.49 -12.75
CA LEU A 28 -6.87 21.95 -12.66
C LEU A 28 -7.78 22.49 -11.55
N ALA A 29 -9.01 21.98 -11.45
CA ALA A 29 -9.95 22.38 -10.41
C ALA A 29 -9.43 22.04 -9.00
N VAL A 30 -8.77 20.89 -8.83
CA VAL A 30 -8.14 20.50 -7.55
C VAL A 30 -7.01 21.47 -7.19
N GLN A 31 -6.17 21.87 -8.15
CA GLN A 31 -5.13 22.89 -7.93
C GLN A 31 -5.75 24.25 -7.57
N GLU A 32 -6.76 24.70 -8.30
CA GLU A 32 -7.47 25.98 -8.04
C GLU A 32 -8.13 25.99 -6.66
N ALA A 33 -8.60 24.83 -6.19
CA ALA A 33 -9.15 24.66 -4.84
C ALA A 33 -8.10 24.74 -3.73
N GLY A 34 -6.81 24.89 -4.08
CA GLY A 34 -5.72 25.09 -3.12
C GLY A 34 -5.06 23.80 -2.63
N ALA A 35 -5.18 22.69 -3.36
CA ALA A 35 -4.41 21.49 -3.07
C ALA A 35 -2.90 21.76 -3.22
N PHE A 36 -2.07 21.18 -2.35
CA PHE A 36 -0.61 21.32 -2.39
C PHE A 36 0.09 20.23 -3.20
N ALA A 37 -0.62 19.16 -3.56
CA ALA A 37 -0.16 18.04 -4.40
C ALA A 37 -1.35 17.27 -4.94
N LEU A 38 -1.15 16.51 -6.01
CA LEU A 38 -2.17 15.66 -6.63
C LEU A 38 -1.65 14.24 -6.82
N VAL A 39 -2.45 13.24 -6.43
CA VAL A 39 -2.17 11.83 -6.70
C VAL A 39 -2.89 11.42 -7.99
N LEU A 40 -2.14 10.82 -8.92
CA LEU A 40 -2.67 10.24 -10.15
C LEU A 40 -2.58 8.70 -10.06
N GLU A 41 -3.73 8.05 -9.90
CA GLU A 41 -3.83 6.60 -9.76
C GLU A 41 -4.45 5.94 -10.99
N CYS A 42 -3.73 4.95 -11.57
CA CYS A 42 -4.21 4.17 -12.73
C CYS A 42 -4.62 5.05 -13.92
N VAL A 43 -3.83 6.06 -14.24
CA VAL A 43 -3.97 6.96 -15.37
C VAL A 43 -2.98 6.56 -16.47
N PRO A 44 -3.34 6.60 -17.77
CA PRO A 44 -2.37 6.34 -18.84
C PRO A 44 -1.15 7.25 -18.74
N ALA A 45 0.06 6.70 -18.92
CA ALA A 45 1.33 7.40 -18.68
C ALA A 45 1.43 8.75 -19.43
N ALA A 46 1.07 8.77 -20.73
CA ALA A 46 1.11 10.00 -21.52
C ALA A 46 0.10 11.07 -21.04
N LEU A 47 -1.06 10.63 -20.50
CA LEU A 47 -2.04 11.57 -19.93
C LEU A 47 -1.55 12.11 -18.59
N ALA A 48 -0.97 11.26 -17.74
CA ALA A 48 -0.39 11.68 -16.47
C ALA A 48 0.76 12.68 -16.65
N GLU A 49 1.67 12.41 -17.61
CA GLU A 49 2.74 13.34 -17.98
C GLU A 49 2.17 14.69 -18.48
N LYS A 50 1.12 14.64 -19.31
CA LYS A 50 0.45 15.86 -19.76
C LYS A 50 -0.17 16.65 -18.62
N ILE A 51 -0.88 15.98 -17.70
CA ILE A 51 -1.46 16.62 -16.50
C ILE A 51 -0.36 17.23 -15.65
N SER A 52 0.72 16.49 -15.36
CA SER A 52 1.86 16.97 -14.58
C SER A 52 2.48 18.24 -15.19
N SER A 53 2.60 18.30 -16.53
CA SER A 53 3.14 19.47 -17.22
C SER A 53 2.23 20.71 -17.21
N MET A 54 0.97 20.57 -16.82
CA MET A 54 -0.01 21.65 -16.78
C MET A 54 -0.23 22.22 -15.37
N LEU A 55 0.19 21.48 -14.34
CA LEU A 55 0.02 21.86 -12.94
C LEU A 55 1.27 22.54 -12.38
N ASP A 56 1.07 23.49 -11.47
CA ASP A 56 2.12 24.11 -10.68
C ASP A 56 2.40 23.32 -9.38
N ILE A 57 1.44 22.48 -8.95
CA ILE A 57 1.57 21.62 -7.77
C ILE A 57 2.18 20.27 -8.16
N PRO A 58 2.98 19.63 -7.29
CA PRO A 58 3.59 18.35 -7.59
C PRO A 58 2.56 17.22 -7.74
N THR A 59 2.84 16.33 -8.68
CA THR A 59 2.05 15.12 -8.94
C THR A 59 2.75 13.87 -8.43
N ILE A 60 1.98 12.97 -7.81
CA ILE A 60 2.45 11.68 -7.30
C ILE A 60 1.74 10.57 -8.06
N GLY A 61 2.50 9.77 -8.82
CA GLY A 61 1.96 8.67 -9.62
C GLY A 61 1.89 7.35 -8.87
N ILE A 62 0.79 6.62 -9.06
CA ILE A 62 0.68 5.20 -8.74
C ILE A 62 -0.03 4.50 -9.90
N GLY A 63 0.71 3.72 -10.68
CA GLY A 63 0.20 3.16 -11.93
C GLY A 63 -0.10 4.23 -13.00
N ALA A 64 0.63 5.33 -12.98
CA ALA A 64 0.46 6.47 -13.89
C ALA A 64 1.71 6.73 -14.78
N GLY A 65 2.65 5.79 -14.81
CA GLY A 65 3.90 5.93 -15.57
C GLY A 65 4.92 6.86 -14.90
N PRO A 66 6.08 7.10 -15.54
CA PRO A 66 7.19 7.84 -14.95
C PRO A 66 7.08 9.37 -15.05
N GLY A 67 6.06 9.90 -15.74
CA GLY A 67 5.92 11.33 -16.04
C GLY A 67 5.36 12.20 -14.91
N CYS A 68 5.19 11.66 -13.69
CA CYS A 68 4.84 12.42 -12.49
C CYS A 68 6.10 12.84 -11.73
N ASP A 69 6.00 13.87 -10.88
CA ASP A 69 7.11 14.39 -10.09
C ASP A 69 7.59 13.42 -9.01
N GLY A 70 6.69 12.57 -8.52
CA GLY A 70 6.99 11.52 -7.56
C GLY A 70 6.22 10.24 -7.82
N GLN A 71 6.58 9.16 -7.11
CA GLN A 71 5.95 7.85 -7.21
C GLN A 71 5.63 7.30 -5.83
N VAL A 72 4.53 6.57 -5.71
CA VAL A 72 4.16 5.83 -4.50
C VAL A 72 3.75 4.41 -4.87
N LEU A 73 4.01 3.46 -3.99
CA LEU A 73 3.47 2.11 -4.02
C LEU A 73 3.00 1.70 -2.63
N VAL A 74 1.95 0.92 -2.57
CA VAL A 74 1.51 0.28 -1.32
C VAL A 74 2.61 -0.65 -0.84
N TYR A 75 3.07 -0.49 0.41
CA TYR A 75 4.23 -1.24 0.91
C TYR A 75 4.00 -2.75 0.95
N GLN A 76 2.77 -3.20 1.16
CA GLN A 76 2.43 -4.62 1.11
C GLN A 76 2.66 -5.22 -0.29
N ASP A 77 2.35 -4.46 -1.33
CA ASP A 77 2.60 -4.85 -2.72
C ASP A 77 4.10 -4.77 -3.03
N MET A 78 4.71 -3.63 -2.72
CA MET A 78 6.13 -3.33 -2.97
C MET A 78 7.06 -4.35 -2.30
N LEU A 79 6.74 -4.78 -1.08
CA LEU A 79 7.55 -5.71 -0.30
C LEU A 79 7.09 -7.18 -0.43
N GLY A 80 6.08 -7.45 -1.26
CA GLY A 80 5.60 -8.81 -1.50
C GLY A 80 4.93 -9.48 -0.29
N VAL A 81 4.29 -8.68 0.57
CA VAL A 81 3.52 -9.19 1.70
C VAL A 81 2.17 -9.73 1.21
N TYR A 82 1.52 -9.00 0.29
CA TYR A 82 0.26 -9.42 -0.32
C TYR A 82 0.53 -10.38 -1.49
N LYS A 83 -0.17 -11.52 -1.51
CA LYS A 83 0.10 -12.62 -2.45
C LYS A 83 -1.05 -12.90 -3.43
N ASP A 84 -2.28 -12.55 -3.10
CA ASP A 84 -3.46 -12.99 -3.86
C ASP A 84 -3.59 -12.29 -5.21
N PHE A 85 -3.15 -11.04 -5.30
CA PHE A 85 -3.20 -10.26 -6.54
C PHE A 85 -2.02 -9.28 -6.59
N THR A 86 -1.41 -9.15 -7.76
CA THR A 86 -0.36 -8.15 -8.02
C THR A 86 -0.82 -7.27 -9.20
N PRO A 87 -1.13 -5.98 -8.96
CA PRO A 87 -1.46 -5.06 -10.03
C PRO A 87 -0.33 -4.97 -11.08
N LYS A 88 -0.68 -4.75 -12.34
CA LYS A 88 0.28 -4.68 -13.46
C LYS A 88 1.39 -3.63 -13.23
N PHE A 89 1.08 -2.55 -12.53
CA PHE A 89 2.02 -1.46 -12.27
C PHE A 89 2.94 -1.71 -11.07
N VAL A 90 2.72 -2.79 -10.32
CA VAL A 90 3.53 -3.13 -9.15
C VAL A 90 4.75 -3.94 -9.57
N ARG A 91 5.92 -3.48 -9.14
CA ARG A 91 7.14 -4.26 -9.07
C ARG A 91 7.42 -4.64 -7.62
N LYS A 92 7.61 -5.91 -7.34
CA LYS A 92 8.05 -6.37 -6.02
C LYS A 92 9.57 -6.15 -5.89
N PHE A 93 9.97 -5.55 -4.77
CA PHE A 93 11.37 -5.26 -4.44
C PHE A 93 11.91 -6.22 -3.37
N ALA A 94 11.01 -6.96 -2.69
CA ALA A 94 11.35 -8.00 -1.71
C ALA A 94 10.22 -9.04 -1.61
N ASN A 95 10.48 -10.15 -0.90
CA ASN A 95 9.51 -11.20 -0.57
C ASN A 95 9.30 -11.32 0.95
N VAL A 96 9.00 -10.21 1.60
CA VAL A 96 8.82 -10.16 3.06
C VAL A 96 7.70 -11.09 3.55
N GLY A 97 6.65 -11.28 2.74
CA GLY A 97 5.55 -12.18 3.07
C GLY A 97 5.96 -13.66 3.23
N GLU A 98 7.01 -14.11 2.55
CA GLU A 98 7.56 -15.46 2.74
C GLU A 98 8.26 -15.57 4.10
N VAL A 99 9.14 -14.62 4.39
CA VAL A 99 9.86 -14.56 5.67
C VAL A 99 8.90 -14.47 6.87
N MET A 100 7.85 -13.65 6.75
CA MET A 100 6.79 -13.57 7.77
C MET A 100 6.08 -14.90 7.97
N THR A 101 5.74 -15.60 6.87
CA THR A 101 5.06 -16.90 6.92
C THR A 101 5.93 -17.96 7.59
N GLU A 102 7.21 -18.01 7.26
CA GLU A 102 8.19 -18.92 7.86
C GLU A 102 8.37 -18.63 9.36
N GLY A 103 8.49 -17.36 9.74
CA GLY A 103 8.58 -16.95 11.14
C GLY A 103 7.34 -17.34 11.95
N ILE A 104 6.14 -17.13 11.40
CA ILE A 104 4.88 -17.54 12.04
C ILE A 104 4.81 -19.06 12.21
N LYS A 105 5.19 -19.84 11.20
CA LYS A 105 5.24 -21.30 11.29
C LYS A 105 6.21 -21.76 12.36
N ALA A 106 7.44 -21.20 12.38
CA ALA A 106 8.43 -21.54 13.39
C ALA A 106 7.93 -21.23 14.81
N TYR A 107 7.21 -20.12 15.00
CA TYR A 107 6.56 -19.81 16.27
C TYR A 107 5.51 -20.85 16.65
N ILE A 108 4.63 -21.23 15.72
CA ILE A 108 3.58 -22.26 15.97
C ILE A 108 4.22 -23.58 16.36
N ASP A 109 5.26 -24.01 15.63
CA ASP A 109 5.96 -25.25 15.90
C ASP A 109 6.65 -25.23 17.29
N ALA A 110 7.31 -24.13 17.64
CA ALA A 110 7.96 -23.95 18.93
C ALA A 110 6.97 -23.95 20.11
N VAL A 111 5.77 -23.40 19.92
CA VAL A 111 4.70 -23.48 20.92
C VAL A 111 4.17 -24.91 21.04
N ALA A 112 4.00 -25.61 19.91
CA ALA A 112 3.46 -26.95 19.90
C ALA A 112 4.41 -27.99 20.51
N ASP A 113 5.71 -27.86 20.31
CA ASP A 113 6.74 -28.75 20.85
C ASP A 113 7.23 -28.35 22.27
N GLY A 114 6.79 -27.19 22.79
CA GLY A 114 7.13 -26.68 24.12
C GLY A 114 8.50 -26.02 24.21
N SER A 115 9.18 -25.76 23.10
CA SER A 115 10.45 -25.04 23.08
C SER A 115 10.29 -23.52 23.27
N PHE A 116 9.07 -23.01 23.15
CA PHE A 116 8.71 -21.64 23.50
C PHE A 116 7.42 -21.62 24.36
N PRO A 117 7.34 -20.83 25.45
CA PRO A 117 8.41 -19.97 25.99
C PRO A 117 9.47 -20.74 26.80
N GLU A 118 10.74 -20.33 26.68
CA GLU A 118 11.81 -20.78 27.55
C GLU A 118 11.78 -20.06 28.92
N GLU A 119 12.53 -20.52 29.91
CA GLU A 119 12.61 -19.91 31.26
C GLU A 119 12.97 -18.40 31.20
N LYS A 120 13.84 -18.01 30.27
CA LYS A 120 14.24 -16.60 30.06
C LYS A 120 13.11 -15.68 29.57
N HIS A 121 12.02 -16.24 29.06
CA HIS A 121 10.83 -15.54 28.64
C HIS A 121 9.73 -15.47 29.69
N CYS A 122 9.98 -16.05 30.91
CA CYS A 122 9.01 -16.16 31.99
C CYS A 122 9.30 -15.16 33.11
N PHE A 123 8.23 -14.62 33.66
CA PHE A 123 8.35 -13.81 34.87
C PHE A 123 8.24 -14.69 36.10
N LYS A 124 9.09 -14.41 37.12
CA LYS A 124 9.11 -15.16 38.37
C LYS A 124 8.22 -14.47 39.42
N ILE A 125 7.58 -15.27 40.22
CA ILE A 125 6.86 -14.87 41.43
C ILE A 125 7.39 -15.70 42.59
N SER A 126 7.43 -15.16 43.81
CA SER A 126 7.90 -15.92 44.98
C SER A 126 6.88 -17.01 45.38
N GLU A 127 7.40 -18.15 45.83
CA GLU A 127 6.58 -19.26 46.34
C GLU A 127 5.65 -18.81 47.47
N GLU A 128 6.15 -17.96 48.38
CA GLU A 128 5.37 -17.40 49.48
C GLU A 128 4.10 -16.66 49.04
N VAL A 129 4.14 -15.98 47.87
CA VAL A 129 2.96 -15.31 47.31
C VAL A 129 1.98 -16.32 46.72
N ILE A 130 2.52 -17.35 46.06
CA ILE A 130 1.67 -18.43 45.45
C ILE A 130 0.94 -19.20 46.56
N GLU A 131 1.64 -19.58 47.65
CA GLU A 131 1.06 -20.31 48.78
C GLU A 131 -0.08 -19.56 49.50
N LYS A 132 -0.08 -18.23 49.45
CA LYS A 132 -1.12 -17.39 50.03
C LYS A 132 -2.36 -17.18 49.15
N LEU A 133 -2.37 -17.72 47.95
CA LEU A 133 -3.51 -17.57 46.99
C LEU A 133 -4.62 -18.61 47.23
N TYR A 134 -4.41 -19.64 48.07
CA TYR A 134 -5.37 -20.72 48.33
C TYR A 134 -5.52 -20.96 49.83
#